data_d0527f1d992261b33c3f0bf6ffec4e46
#
_entry.id   d0527f1d992261b33c3f0bf6ffec4e46
#
_cell.length_a   1.000
_cell.length_b   1.000
_cell.length_c   1.000
_cell.angle_alpha   90.00
_cell.angle_beta   90.00
_cell.angle_gamma   90.00
#
_symmetry.space_group_name_H-M   'P 1'
#
loop_
_entity.id
_entity.type
_entity.pdbx_description
1 polymer ?
#
loop_
_entity_poly.entity_id
_entity_poly.type
_entity_poly.pdbx_seq_one_letter_code
_entity_poly.pdbx_strand_id
1 'polypeptide(L)'
;MNGEEVASFSHALIEAGAACIQHHKVTSTYKWEDEMKSESEWSIQIKVSKHSKQAVADLLTESHPYDVPQIIMKKWESSDDYLNWVNS
;
A
#
# COMPACT_ATOMS: atom_id res chain seq x y z
N MET A 1 3.68 10.01 8.49
CA MET A 1 2.71 10.46 7.48
C MET A 1 1.41 10.90 8.15
N ASN A 2 0.91 12.06 7.81
CA ASN A 2 -0.40 12.51 8.29
C ASN A 2 -1.51 12.15 7.28
N GLY A 3 -2.78 12.44 7.62
CA GLY A 3 -3.91 12.08 6.76
C GLY A 3 -3.88 12.75 5.38
N GLU A 4 -3.39 13.97 5.28
CA GLU A 4 -3.28 14.67 3.99
C GLU A 4 -2.20 14.04 3.11
N GLU A 5 -1.09 13.64 3.70
CA GLU A 5 -0.01 12.95 2.97
C GLU A 5 -0.48 11.59 2.46
N VAL A 6 -1.24 10.84 3.28
CA VAL A 6 -1.82 9.56 2.87
C VAL A 6 -2.78 9.75 1.71
N ALA A 7 -3.63 10.78 1.76
CA ALA A 7 -4.56 11.09 0.68
C ALA A 7 -3.82 11.44 -0.61
N SER A 8 -2.81 12.30 -0.54
CA SER A 8 -2.00 12.66 -1.70
C SER A 8 -1.26 11.46 -2.28
N PHE A 9 -0.70 10.63 -1.42
CA PHE A 9 -0.01 9.43 -1.85
C PHE A 9 -0.97 8.43 -2.51
N SER A 10 -2.18 8.30 -1.97
CA SER A 10 -3.22 7.44 -2.56
C SER A 10 -3.59 7.90 -3.97
N HIS A 11 -3.72 9.21 -4.18
CA HIS A 11 -3.95 9.74 -5.54
C HIS A 11 -2.82 9.39 -6.49
N ALA A 12 -1.57 9.51 -6.05
CA ALA A 12 -0.42 9.14 -6.88
C ALA A 12 -0.42 7.66 -7.24
N LEU A 13 -0.81 6.80 -6.30
CA LEU A 13 -0.92 5.36 -6.55
C LEU A 13 -2.00 5.04 -7.59
N ILE A 14 -3.14 5.72 -7.52
CA ILE A 14 -4.21 5.56 -8.52
C ILE A 14 -3.71 6.00 -9.90
N GLU A 15 -3.01 7.11 -9.98
CA GLU A 15 -2.42 7.57 -11.25
C GLU A 15 -1.38 6.59 -11.80
N ALA A 16 -0.67 5.88 -10.93
CA ALA A 16 0.29 4.85 -11.33
C ALA A 16 -0.39 3.55 -11.80
N GLY A 17 -1.70 3.42 -11.60
CA GLY A 17 -2.47 2.28 -12.10
C GLY A 17 -3.18 1.44 -11.04
N ALA A 18 -3.12 1.82 -9.76
CA ALA A 18 -3.90 1.13 -8.74
C ALA A 18 -5.40 1.36 -8.96
N ALA A 19 -6.22 0.35 -8.72
CA ALA A 19 -7.66 0.44 -8.90
C ALA A 19 -8.36 0.99 -7.66
N CYS A 20 -7.88 0.63 -6.48
CA CYS A 20 -8.51 1.02 -5.22
C CYS A 20 -7.48 1.08 -4.11
N ILE A 21 -7.56 2.12 -3.29
CA ILE A 21 -6.72 2.30 -2.12
C ILE A 21 -7.62 2.38 -0.90
N GLN A 22 -7.32 1.57 0.11
CA GLN A 22 -7.97 1.65 1.42
C GLN A 22 -6.88 1.85 2.47
N HIS A 23 -7.12 2.69 3.45
CA HIS A 23 -6.14 2.94 4.50
C HIS A 23 -6.80 3.15 5.85
N HIS A 24 -6.08 2.78 6.90
CA HIS A 24 -6.51 3.00 8.28
C HIS A 24 -5.29 3.05 9.19
N LYS A 25 -5.47 3.62 10.36
CA LYS A 25 -4.39 3.66 11.35
C LYS A 25 -4.32 2.36 12.14
N VAL A 26 -3.10 1.91 12.37
CA VAL A 26 -2.80 0.73 13.19
C VAL A 26 -1.71 1.09 14.19
N THR A 27 -1.62 0.31 15.26
CA THR A 27 -0.46 0.33 16.16
C THR A 27 0.36 -0.90 15.87
N SER A 28 1.61 -0.70 15.52
CA SER A 28 2.55 -1.78 15.23
C SER A 28 3.53 -1.94 16.38
N THR A 29 3.69 -3.15 16.85
CA THR A 29 4.66 -3.50 17.89
C THR A 29 5.66 -4.47 17.28
N TYR A 30 6.95 -4.13 17.33
CA TYR A 30 7.97 -4.91 16.65
C TYR A 30 9.31 -4.76 17.36
N LYS A 31 10.23 -5.64 17.00
CA LYS A 31 11.61 -5.60 17.52
C LYS A 31 12.53 -5.07 16.42
N TRP A 32 13.27 -4.03 16.76
CA TRP A 32 14.25 -3.42 15.86
C TRP A 32 15.52 -3.13 16.63
N GLU A 33 16.64 -3.64 16.14
CA GLU A 33 17.96 -3.48 16.79
C GLU A 33 17.94 -3.86 18.27
N ASP A 34 17.34 -5.02 18.59
CA ASP A 34 17.17 -5.56 19.94
C ASP A 34 16.29 -4.75 20.88
N GLU A 35 15.60 -3.75 20.39
CA GLU A 35 14.64 -2.96 21.15
C GLU A 35 13.20 -3.24 20.71
N MET A 36 12.29 -3.28 21.69
CA MET A 36 10.86 -3.35 21.42
C MET A 36 10.33 -1.96 21.12
N LYS A 37 9.66 -1.81 20.00
CA LYS A 37 9.06 -0.55 19.59
C LYS A 37 7.57 -0.71 19.38
N SER A 38 6.83 0.35 19.67
CA SER A 38 5.39 0.41 19.42
C SER A 38 5.10 1.78 18.82
N GLU A 39 4.57 1.78 17.61
CA GLU A 39 4.35 3.00 16.85
C GLU A 39 2.99 3.01 16.19
N SER A 40 2.43 4.21 16.03
CA SER A 40 1.22 4.42 15.24
C SER A 40 1.61 4.57 13.78
N GLU A 41 0.99 3.78 12.91
CA GLU A 41 1.30 3.76 11.49
C GLU A 41 0.02 3.75 10.67
N TRP A 42 0.15 4.07 9.39
CA TRP A 42 -0.90 3.87 8.41
C TRP A 42 -0.72 2.52 7.74
N SER A 43 -1.79 1.73 7.70
CA SER A 43 -1.85 0.51 6.91
C SER A 43 -2.58 0.83 5.62
N ILE A 44 -1.94 0.57 4.50
CA ILE A 44 -2.49 0.89 3.18
C ILE A 44 -2.66 -0.41 2.41
N GLN A 45 -3.89 -0.67 1.98
CA GLN A 45 -4.22 -1.81 1.13
C GLN A 45 -4.45 -1.31 -0.29
N ILE A 46 -3.81 -1.94 -1.24
CA ILE A 46 -3.83 -1.52 -2.63
C ILE A 46 -4.35 -2.67 -3.48
N LYS A 47 -5.48 -2.43 -4.16
CA LYS A 47 -6.00 -3.37 -5.16
C LYS A 47 -5.47 -2.93 -6.51
N VAL A 48 -4.78 -3.82 -7.19
CA VAL A 48 -4.14 -3.51 -8.47
C VAL A 48 -4.16 -4.74 -9.36
N SER A 49 -4.32 -4.52 -10.66
CA SER A 49 -4.21 -5.60 -11.62
C SER A 49 -2.77 -6.08 -11.74
N LYS A 50 -2.58 -7.31 -12.16
CA LYS A 50 -1.26 -7.86 -12.45
C LYS A 50 -0.49 -6.97 -13.45
N HIS A 51 -1.21 -6.38 -14.39
CA HIS A 51 -0.65 -5.50 -15.42
C HIS A 51 0.00 -4.24 -14.83
N SER A 52 -0.60 -3.64 -13.81
CA SER A 52 -0.12 -2.40 -13.20
C SER A 52 0.73 -2.60 -11.95
N LYS A 53 0.88 -3.84 -11.51
CA LYS A 53 1.56 -4.19 -10.26
C LYS A 53 2.97 -3.59 -10.16
N GLN A 54 3.76 -3.70 -11.21
CA GLN A 54 5.15 -3.26 -11.16
C GLN A 54 5.26 -1.74 -11.03
N ALA A 55 4.47 -0.99 -11.77
CA ALA A 55 4.47 0.47 -11.69
C ALA A 55 4.10 0.97 -10.29
N VAL A 56 3.10 0.34 -9.67
CA VAL A 56 2.67 0.67 -8.31
C VAL A 56 3.75 0.28 -7.30
N ALA A 57 4.37 -0.88 -7.45
CA ALA A 57 5.44 -1.34 -6.57
C ALA A 57 6.67 -0.42 -6.64
N ASP A 58 7.02 0.04 -7.83
CA ASP A 58 8.14 0.97 -8.02
C ASP A 58 7.88 2.31 -7.32
N LEU A 59 6.67 2.84 -7.44
CA LEU A 59 6.30 4.08 -6.77
C LEU A 59 6.35 3.93 -5.25
N LEU A 60 5.87 2.81 -4.72
CA LEU A 60 5.94 2.50 -3.28
C LEU A 60 7.39 2.49 -2.80
N THR A 61 8.28 1.81 -3.52
CA THR A 61 9.67 1.69 -3.14
C THR A 61 10.38 3.05 -3.16
N GLU A 62 10.12 3.85 -4.17
CA GLU A 62 10.74 5.17 -4.31
C GLU A 62 10.26 6.19 -3.29
N SER A 63 9.00 6.08 -2.87
CA SER A 63 8.35 7.10 -2.04
C SER A 63 8.29 6.75 -0.56
N HIS A 64 8.67 5.52 -0.17
CA HIS A 64 8.55 5.08 1.21
C HIS A 64 9.60 5.75 2.09
N PRO A 65 9.22 6.31 3.25
CA PRO A 65 10.14 7.05 4.11
C PRO A 65 11.07 6.19 4.97
N TYR A 66 10.87 4.88 5.02
CA TYR A 66 11.64 3.97 5.87
C TYR A 66 12.74 3.28 5.08
N ASP A 67 13.84 2.95 5.76
CA ASP A 67 14.96 2.19 5.16
C ASP A 67 14.51 0.79 4.70
N VAL A 68 13.64 0.16 5.49
CA VAL A 68 13.09 -1.17 5.18
C VAL A 68 11.57 -1.08 5.19
N PRO A 69 10.95 -0.73 4.04
CA PRO A 69 9.49 -0.64 3.98
C PRO A 69 8.84 -2.02 4.01
N GLN A 70 7.70 -2.11 4.68
CA GLN A 70 6.89 -3.32 4.64
C GLN A 70 5.99 -3.28 3.40
N ILE A 71 6.45 -3.92 2.35
CA ILE A 71 5.69 -4.06 1.10
C ILE A 71 5.45 -5.55 0.88
N ILE A 72 4.23 -5.99 1.16
CA ILE A 72 3.83 -7.38 1.03
C ILE A 72 2.80 -7.47 -0.08
N MET A 73 3.02 -8.39 -1.00
CA MET A 73 2.12 -8.59 -2.12
C MET A 73 1.57 -10.01 -2.10
N LYS A 74 0.29 -10.14 -2.40
CA LYS A 74 -0.32 -11.46 -2.55
C LYS A 74 -1.42 -11.42 -3.60
N LYS A 75 -1.66 -12.56 -4.20
CA LYS A 75 -2.72 -12.74 -5.17
C LYS A 75 -4.01 -13.07 -4.44
N TRP A 76 -5.09 -12.35 -4.77
CA TRP A 76 -6.41 -12.55 -4.18
C TRP A 76 -7.34 -13.19 -5.19
N GLU A 77 -8.25 -14.00 -4.69
CA GLU A 77 -9.43 -14.41 -5.44
C GLU A 77 -10.49 -13.34 -5.29
N SER A 78 -11.26 -13.11 -6.33
CA SER A 78 -12.26 -12.06 -6.36
C SER A 78 -13.47 -12.49 -7.18
N SER A 79 -14.61 -11.85 -6.93
CA SER A 79 -15.76 -12.01 -7.81
C SER A 79 -15.42 -11.50 -9.21
N ASP A 80 -16.07 -12.07 -10.23
CA ASP A 80 -15.79 -11.70 -11.61
C ASP A 80 -16.03 -10.22 -11.89
N ASP A 81 -17.10 -9.65 -11.36
CA ASP A 81 -17.43 -8.24 -11.55
C ASP A 81 -16.36 -7.32 -10.99
N TYR A 82 -15.89 -7.59 -9.78
CA TYR A 82 -14.83 -6.80 -9.16
C TYR A 82 -13.51 -6.94 -9.90
N LEU A 83 -13.16 -8.17 -10.28
CA LEU A 83 -11.95 -8.45 -11.04
C LEU A 83 -11.94 -7.73 -12.39
N ASN A 84 -13.07 -7.73 -13.09
CA ASN A 84 -13.22 -7.02 -14.36
C ASN A 84 -13.05 -5.51 -14.17
N TRP A 85 -13.58 -4.98 -13.09
CA TRP A 85 -13.44 -3.56 -12.78
C TRP A 85 -11.97 -3.19 -12.48
N VAL A 86 -11.27 -4.00 -11.69
CA VAL A 86 -9.84 -3.77 -11.38
C VAL A 86 -9.00 -3.79 -12.65
N ASN A 87 -9.34 -4.66 -13.60
CA ASN A 87 -8.58 -4.82 -14.85
C ASN A 87 -9.00 -3.86 -15.96
N SER A 88 -10.00 -3.05 -15.73
CA SER A 88 -10.52 -2.14 -16.76
C SER A 88 -9.63 -0.91 -17.01
#